data_4bcefea9676c937672a21cbdd77b934a
#
_entry.id   4bcefea9676c937672a21cbdd77b934a
#
_cell.length_a   1.000
_cell.length_b   1.000
_cell.length_c   1.000
_cell.angle_alpha   90.00
_cell.angle_beta   90.00
_cell.angle_gamma   90.00
#
_symmetry.space_group_name_H-M   'P 1'
#
loop_
_entity.id
_entity.type
_entity.pdbx_description
1 polymer ?
#
loop_
_entity_poly.entity_id
_entity_poly.type
_entity_poly.pdbx_seq_one_letter_code
_entity_poly.pdbx_strand_id
1 'polypeptide(L)'
;MTSKFTLSTARPKGPLALIATPGARELTELVDKNLVEWYKSVDVDGSLKKDTFIIDSACPRFTNGEGKGMVMETLRGKDLFVICDVANHGVTYNFFGKEIPMTPDEHFADLKRIICAANCKPERITVVMPMLYEGRQHRRAGRESLDCAQMLHELYDMG
;
A
#
# COMPACT_ATOMS: atom_id res chain seq x y z
N MET A 1 -8.86 -25.84 -19.48
CA MET A 1 -8.48 -24.79 -20.44
C MET A 1 -7.81 -23.66 -19.65
N THR A 2 -6.50 -23.66 -19.58
CA THR A 2 -5.69 -22.64 -18.93
C THR A 2 -5.58 -21.46 -19.89
N SER A 3 -6.26 -20.37 -19.60
CA SER A 3 -6.11 -19.11 -20.31
C SER A 3 -4.65 -18.65 -20.21
N LYS A 4 -3.91 -18.71 -21.31
CA LYS A 4 -2.59 -18.04 -21.39
C LYS A 4 -2.86 -16.54 -21.33
N PHE A 5 -2.66 -15.97 -20.18
CA PHE A 5 -2.60 -14.51 -20.03
C PHE A 5 -1.41 -14.00 -20.85
N THR A 6 -1.69 -13.39 -21.98
CA THR A 6 -0.65 -12.81 -22.83
C THR A 6 -0.33 -11.43 -22.26
N LEU A 7 0.76 -11.32 -21.52
CA LEU A 7 1.34 -10.06 -20.98
C LEU A 7 1.80 -9.07 -22.08
N SER A 8 1.33 -9.22 -23.32
CA SER A 8 1.94 -8.57 -24.49
C SER A 8 1.60 -7.08 -24.69
N THR A 9 0.74 -6.47 -23.85
CA THR A 9 0.30 -5.10 -24.13
C THR A 9 0.52 -4.07 -23.02
N ALA A 10 0.75 -4.47 -21.79
CA ALA A 10 1.03 -3.54 -20.70
C ALA A 10 2.56 -3.42 -20.49
N ARG A 11 3.17 -2.35 -20.99
CA ARG A 11 4.56 -2.05 -20.63
C ARG A 11 4.62 -1.69 -19.16
N PRO A 12 5.49 -2.33 -18.36
CA PRO A 12 5.73 -1.89 -16.99
C PRO A 12 6.21 -0.43 -16.99
N LYS A 13 5.71 0.37 -16.05
CA LYS A 13 6.13 1.77 -15.92
C LYS A 13 7.53 1.89 -15.33
N GLY A 14 7.96 0.87 -14.59
CA GLY A 14 9.28 0.77 -13.98
C GLY A 14 9.44 -0.57 -13.27
N PRO A 15 10.57 -0.81 -12.61
CA PRO A 15 10.73 -1.97 -11.74
C PRO A 15 9.67 -2.00 -10.65
N LEU A 16 8.99 -3.15 -10.51
CA LEU A 16 7.94 -3.35 -9.51
C LEU A 16 8.48 -3.18 -8.09
N ALA A 17 7.71 -2.49 -7.25
CA ALA A 17 7.95 -2.36 -5.82
C ALA A 17 6.64 -2.45 -5.05
N LEU A 18 6.66 -3.14 -3.91
CA LEU A 18 5.55 -3.27 -2.99
C LEU A 18 5.88 -2.61 -1.65
N ILE A 19 4.94 -1.89 -1.08
CA ILE A 19 5.01 -1.43 0.31
C ILE A 19 3.72 -1.85 1.02
N ALA A 20 3.86 -2.41 2.22
CA ALA A 20 2.76 -2.71 3.11
C ALA A 20 2.60 -1.61 4.16
N THR A 21 1.39 -1.11 4.36
CA THR A 21 1.06 -0.45 5.64
C THR A 21 0.96 -1.49 6.76
N PRO A 22 1.03 -1.11 8.04
CA PRO A 22 1.02 -2.07 9.15
C PRO A 22 -0.11 -3.10 9.09
N GLY A 23 -1.32 -2.68 8.68
CA GLY A 23 -2.48 -3.56 8.57
C GLY A 23 -2.44 -4.57 7.41
N ALA A 24 -1.57 -4.35 6.42
CA ALA A 24 -1.54 -5.12 5.18
C ALA A 24 -0.31 -6.03 5.05
N ARG A 25 0.50 -6.21 6.09
CA ARG A 25 1.78 -6.96 6.01
C ARG A 25 1.58 -8.38 5.53
N GLU A 26 0.73 -9.15 6.19
CA GLU A 26 0.49 -10.57 5.83
C GLU A 26 -0.02 -10.71 4.40
N LEU A 27 -0.96 -9.86 3.99
CA LEU A 27 -1.47 -9.84 2.62
C LEU A 27 -0.35 -9.54 1.62
N THR A 28 0.49 -8.54 1.92
CA THR A 28 1.58 -8.14 1.03
C THR A 28 2.63 -9.24 0.90
N GLU A 29 2.96 -9.94 1.98
CA GLU A 29 3.88 -11.09 1.97
C GLU A 29 3.34 -12.24 1.11
N LEU A 30 2.03 -12.53 1.19
CA LEU A 30 1.39 -13.52 0.34
C LEU A 30 1.41 -13.10 -1.14
N VAL A 31 1.14 -11.83 -1.43
CA VAL A 31 1.22 -11.28 -2.79
C VAL A 31 2.65 -11.37 -3.32
N ASP A 32 3.62 -10.95 -2.54
CA ASP A 32 5.04 -10.98 -2.90
C ASP A 32 5.51 -12.41 -3.23
N LYS A 33 5.20 -13.36 -2.35
CA LYS A 33 5.52 -14.78 -2.57
C LYS A 33 5.00 -15.27 -3.92
N ASN A 34 3.73 -15.02 -4.22
CA ASN A 34 3.12 -15.42 -5.49
C ASN A 34 3.78 -14.71 -6.69
N LEU A 35 4.09 -13.44 -6.56
CA LEU A 35 4.78 -12.66 -7.60
C LEU A 35 6.18 -13.20 -7.86
N VAL A 36 6.94 -13.52 -6.81
CA VAL A 36 8.28 -14.09 -6.94
C VAL A 36 8.24 -15.47 -7.58
N GLU A 37 7.31 -16.33 -7.18
CA GLU A 37 7.11 -17.65 -7.79
C GLU A 37 6.75 -17.53 -9.28
N TRP A 38 5.82 -16.63 -9.61
CA TRP A 38 5.44 -16.36 -10.99
C TRP A 38 6.62 -15.79 -11.79
N TYR A 39 7.34 -14.82 -11.23
CA TYR A 39 8.50 -14.20 -11.87
C TYR A 39 9.58 -15.23 -12.20
N LYS A 40 9.90 -16.12 -11.26
CA LYS A 40 10.83 -17.23 -11.47
C LYS A 40 10.33 -18.23 -12.53
N SER A 41 9.02 -18.44 -12.64
CA SER A 41 8.45 -19.37 -13.63
C SER A 41 8.52 -18.89 -15.07
N VAL A 42 8.63 -17.57 -15.31
CA VAL A 42 8.78 -16.98 -16.65
C VAL A 42 10.23 -16.69 -17.02
N ASP A 43 11.14 -16.89 -16.10
CA ASP A 43 12.57 -16.72 -16.29
C ASP A 43 13.17 -17.96 -16.99
N VAL A 44 13.31 -17.88 -18.30
CA VAL A 44 13.75 -19.02 -19.15
C VAL A 44 15.25 -19.30 -18.99
N ASP A 45 16.05 -18.31 -18.62
CA ASP A 45 17.52 -18.41 -18.58
C ASP A 45 18.11 -18.31 -17.17
N GLY A 46 17.26 -18.17 -16.13
CA GLY A 46 17.69 -18.06 -14.73
C GLY A 46 18.44 -16.76 -14.40
N SER A 47 18.32 -15.75 -15.27
CA SER A 47 19.02 -14.46 -15.11
C SER A 47 18.32 -13.53 -14.10
N LEU A 48 17.04 -13.76 -13.86
CA LEU A 48 16.19 -12.92 -13.02
C LEU A 48 16.30 -13.32 -11.54
N LYS A 49 17.31 -12.82 -10.86
CA LYS A 49 17.47 -13.02 -9.41
C LYS A 49 16.66 -11.99 -8.64
N LYS A 50 15.39 -12.30 -8.36
CA LYS A 50 14.53 -11.48 -7.51
C LYS A 50 13.93 -12.35 -6.40
N ASP A 51 14.26 -12.04 -5.15
CA ASP A 51 13.78 -12.79 -3.98
C ASP A 51 12.59 -12.12 -3.29
N THR A 52 12.41 -10.82 -3.50
CA THR A 52 11.26 -10.05 -3.01
C THR A 52 11.08 -8.77 -3.80
N PHE A 53 9.85 -8.31 -3.93
CA PHE A 53 9.48 -6.99 -4.44
C PHE A 53 9.15 -6.01 -3.30
N ILE A 54 9.07 -6.50 -2.06
CA ILE A 54 8.78 -5.65 -0.90
C ILE A 54 9.95 -4.70 -0.64
N ILE A 55 9.60 -3.44 -0.46
CA ILE A 55 10.49 -2.37 -0.01
C ILE A 55 10.29 -2.20 1.49
N ASP A 56 11.38 -2.18 2.24
CA ASP A 56 11.32 -1.98 3.69
C ASP A 56 10.78 -0.59 4.03
N SER A 57 9.82 -0.58 4.94
CA SER A 57 9.09 0.62 5.35
C SER A 57 8.57 0.49 6.78
N ALA A 58 8.35 1.62 7.43
CA ALA A 58 7.83 1.64 8.77
C ALA A 58 6.87 2.82 9.01
N CYS A 59 5.89 2.59 9.87
CA CYS A 59 4.97 3.62 10.36
C CYS A 59 5.01 3.64 11.90
N PRO A 60 6.12 4.09 12.51
CA PRO A 60 6.20 4.16 13.96
C PRO A 60 5.21 5.17 14.53
N ARG A 61 4.73 4.87 15.74
CA ARG A 61 3.87 5.75 16.53
C ARG A 61 4.65 6.36 17.69
N PHE A 62 4.42 7.62 17.91
CA PHE A 62 4.81 8.30 19.15
C PHE A 62 3.81 7.99 20.27
N THR A 63 4.21 8.21 21.52
CA THR A 63 3.39 7.90 22.70
C THR A 63 2.04 8.63 22.71
N ASN A 64 1.97 9.81 22.06
CA ASN A 64 0.74 10.60 21.92
C ASN A 64 -0.12 10.19 20.71
N GLY A 65 0.24 9.10 20.01
CA GLY A 65 -0.50 8.59 18.88
C GLY A 65 -0.12 9.17 17.51
N GLU A 66 0.70 10.23 17.46
CA GLU A 66 1.22 10.74 16.20
C GLU A 66 2.06 9.68 15.48
N GLY A 67 1.94 9.60 14.17
CA GLY A 67 2.68 8.65 13.36
C GLY A 67 3.69 9.29 12.43
N LYS A 68 4.65 8.50 11.96
CA LYS A 68 5.64 8.87 10.96
C LYS A 68 5.70 7.80 9.88
N GLY A 69 5.75 8.18 8.60
CA GLY A 69 6.02 7.26 7.49
C GLY A 69 7.51 7.26 7.16
N MET A 70 8.08 6.09 6.95
CA MET A 70 9.48 5.91 6.58
C MET A 70 9.60 4.86 5.48
N VAL A 71 10.43 5.15 4.47
CA VAL A 71 10.81 4.21 3.41
C VAL A 71 12.33 4.09 3.43
N MET A 72 12.83 2.87 3.52
CA MET A 72 14.25 2.61 3.78
C MET A 72 15.09 2.45 2.52
N GLU A 73 14.44 2.36 1.35
CA GLU A 73 15.10 2.18 0.07
C GLU A 73 14.70 3.25 -0.94
N THR A 74 15.48 3.38 -2.02
CA THR A 74 15.12 4.29 -3.11
C THR A 74 13.92 3.80 -3.91
N LEU A 75 12.97 4.71 -4.14
CA LEU A 75 11.78 4.48 -4.96
C LEU A 75 11.88 5.11 -6.35
N ARG A 76 13.00 5.76 -6.66
CA ARG A 76 13.18 6.48 -7.93
C ARG A 76 12.95 5.56 -9.13
N GLY A 77 12.02 5.97 -9.99
CA GLY A 77 11.68 5.27 -11.22
C GLY A 77 10.98 3.92 -11.05
N LYS A 78 10.57 3.56 -9.83
CA LYS A 78 9.84 2.32 -9.56
C LYS A 78 8.35 2.48 -9.87
N ASP A 79 7.71 1.38 -10.26
CA ASP A 79 6.26 1.23 -10.29
C ASP A 79 5.83 0.72 -8.90
N LEU A 80 5.38 1.64 -8.05
CA LEU A 80 5.10 1.37 -6.63
C LEU A 80 3.64 0.99 -6.40
N PHE A 81 3.43 -0.12 -5.72
CA PHE A 81 2.13 -0.54 -5.19
C PHE A 81 2.16 -0.45 -3.67
N VAL A 82 1.29 0.37 -3.10
CA VAL A 82 1.11 0.48 -1.64
C VAL A 82 -0.16 -0.26 -1.26
N ILE A 83 0.00 -1.33 -0.47
CA ILE A 83 -1.11 -2.17 -0.02
C ILE A 83 -1.52 -1.73 1.38
N CYS A 84 -2.79 -1.36 1.55
CA CYS A 84 -3.35 -0.82 2.78
C CYS A 84 -4.67 -1.50 3.13
N ASP A 85 -4.69 -2.27 4.21
CA ASP A 85 -5.92 -2.80 4.79
C ASP A 85 -6.38 -1.92 5.95
N VAL A 86 -7.41 -1.13 5.72
CA VAL A 86 -7.98 -0.21 6.71
C VAL A 86 -8.90 -0.92 7.70
N ALA A 87 -9.30 -2.16 7.42
CA ALA A 87 -10.21 -2.93 8.27
C ALA A 87 -9.48 -3.84 9.27
N ASN A 88 -8.15 -3.86 9.27
CA ASN A 88 -7.39 -4.70 10.18
C ASN A 88 -7.31 -4.11 11.59
N HIS A 89 -8.25 -4.49 12.45
CA HIS A 89 -8.27 -4.09 13.87
C HIS A 89 -7.29 -4.88 14.76
N GLY A 90 -6.55 -5.84 14.20
CA GLY A 90 -5.54 -6.60 14.93
C GLY A 90 -4.22 -5.87 15.15
N VAL A 91 -4.00 -4.76 14.44
CA VAL A 91 -2.81 -3.93 14.64
C VAL A 91 -3.04 -2.99 15.82
N THR A 92 -2.12 -3.05 16.80
CA THR A 92 -2.16 -2.18 17.99
C THR A 92 -0.92 -1.30 18.06
N TYR A 93 -0.99 -0.25 18.87
CA TYR A 93 0.15 0.58 19.24
C TYR A 93 0.03 1.06 20.68
N ASN A 94 1.18 1.43 21.27
CA ASN A 94 1.19 1.95 22.63
C ASN A 94 0.80 3.43 22.67
N PHE A 95 -0.28 3.73 23.38
CA PHE A 95 -0.77 5.09 23.62
C PHE A 95 -0.72 5.38 25.12
N PHE A 96 0.24 6.20 25.56
CA PHE A 96 0.48 6.52 26.96
C PHE A 96 0.50 5.28 27.89
N GLY A 97 1.20 4.23 27.48
CA GLY A 97 1.33 2.99 28.25
C GLY A 97 0.19 1.99 28.08
N LYS A 98 -0.79 2.25 27.20
CA LYS A 98 -1.88 1.33 26.89
C LYS A 98 -1.80 0.88 25.43
N GLU A 99 -1.94 -0.42 25.21
CA GLU A 99 -2.13 -0.98 23.86
C GLU A 99 -3.54 -0.68 23.38
N ILE A 100 -3.66 0.06 22.27
CA ILE A 100 -4.94 0.36 21.63
C ILE A 100 -4.93 -0.11 20.17
N PRO A 101 -6.07 -0.64 19.65
CA PRO A 101 -6.16 -1.03 18.25
C PRO A 101 -6.18 0.19 17.34
N MET A 102 -5.58 0.05 16.16
CA MET A 102 -5.65 1.05 15.13
C MET A 102 -7.06 1.14 14.55
N THR A 103 -7.49 2.36 14.31
CA THR A 103 -8.74 2.67 13.62
C THR A 103 -8.54 2.72 12.10
N PRO A 104 -9.63 2.65 11.28
CA PRO A 104 -9.54 2.86 9.83
C PRO A 104 -8.87 4.20 9.45
N ASP A 105 -9.15 5.26 10.21
CA ASP A 105 -8.56 6.60 10.00
C ASP A 105 -7.04 6.58 10.21
N GLU A 106 -6.57 5.83 11.20
CA GLU A 106 -5.14 5.72 11.48
C GLU A 106 -4.42 4.90 10.42
N HIS A 107 -5.03 3.83 9.91
CA HIS A 107 -4.51 3.08 8.76
C HIS A 107 -4.45 3.94 7.51
N PHE A 108 -5.50 4.73 7.23
CA PHE A 108 -5.51 5.65 6.11
C PHE A 108 -4.47 6.79 6.28
N ALA A 109 -4.29 7.29 7.51
CA ALA A 109 -3.24 8.25 7.80
C ALA A 109 -1.83 7.68 7.54
N ASP A 110 -1.59 6.40 7.84
CA ASP A 110 -0.32 5.72 7.55
C ASP A 110 -0.09 5.55 6.05
N LEU A 111 -1.14 5.23 5.28
CA LEU A 111 -1.07 5.23 3.82
C LEU A 111 -0.58 6.59 3.29
N LYS A 112 -1.21 7.69 3.73
CA LYS A 112 -0.80 9.06 3.33
C LYS A 112 0.63 9.37 3.72
N ARG A 113 1.08 8.93 4.90
CA ARG A 113 2.47 9.11 5.36
C ARG A 113 3.47 8.37 4.47
N ILE A 114 3.15 7.15 4.04
CA ILE A 114 3.99 6.38 3.11
C ILE A 114 4.04 7.05 1.74
N ILE A 115 2.91 7.50 1.19
CA ILE A 115 2.88 8.24 -0.09
C ILE A 115 3.71 9.52 0.02
N CYS A 116 3.56 10.27 1.11
CA CYS A 116 4.35 11.47 1.36
C CYS A 116 5.85 11.16 1.47
N ALA A 117 6.23 10.07 2.15
CA ALA A 117 7.62 9.64 2.26
C ALA A 117 8.22 9.19 0.91
N ALA A 118 7.40 8.67 0.00
CA ALA A 118 7.80 8.36 -1.37
C ALA A 118 8.18 9.62 -2.17
N ASN A 119 7.62 10.79 -1.79
CA ASN A 119 8.00 12.12 -2.27
C ASN A 119 8.07 12.24 -3.80
N CYS A 120 7.05 11.77 -4.51
CA CYS A 120 6.96 11.81 -5.98
C CYS A 120 8.20 11.24 -6.71
N LYS A 121 8.91 10.29 -6.11
CA LYS A 121 10.07 9.61 -6.73
C LYS A 121 9.71 8.38 -7.56
N PRO A 122 8.66 7.60 -7.22
CA PRO A 122 8.17 6.54 -8.09
C PRO A 122 7.73 7.08 -9.45
N GLU A 123 7.79 6.25 -10.47
CA GLU A 123 7.23 6.56 -11.79
C GLU A 123 5.69 6.53 -11.75
N ARG A 124 5.16 5.68 -10.89
CA ARG A 124 3.72 5.58 -10.60
C ARG A 124 3.52 5.10 -9.17
N ILE A 125 2.47 5.58 -8.52
CA ILE A 125 1.97 5.04 -7.27
C ILE A 125 0.58 4.44 -7.51
N THR A 126 0.40 3.19 -7.13
CA THR A 126 -0.89 2.50 -7.15
C THR A 126 -1.25 2.09 -5.73
N VAL A 127 -2.40 2.52 -5.25
CA VAL A 127 -2.93 2.10 -3.94
C VAL A 127 -3.81 0.87 -4.15
N VAL A 128 -3.52 -0.20 -3.40
CA VAL A 128 -4.34 -1.41 -3.32
C VAL A 128 -5.01 -1.44 -1.96
N MET A 129 -6.32 -1.28 -1.95
CA MET A 129 -7.13 -1.21 -0.74
C MET A 129 -8.24 -2.27 -0.83
N PRO A 130 -8.07 -3.45 -0.20
CA PRO A 130 -9.04 -4.55 -0.28
C PRO A 130 -10.44 -4.15 0.18
N MET A 131 -10.52 -3.30 1.20
CA MET A 131 -11.73 -2.64 1.64
C MET A 131 -11.56 -1.14 1.44
N LEU A 132 -12.41 -0.53 0.60
CA LEU A 132 -12.34 0.89 0.31
C LEU A 132 -12.67 1.70 1.57
N TYR A 133 -11.70 2.52 2.02
CA TYR A 133 -11.88 3.43 3.14
C TYR A 133 -13.02 4.41 2.83
N GLU A 134 -13.93 4.63 3.81
CA GLU A 134 -15.13 5.45 3.67
C GLU A 134 -16.06 5.06 2.49
N GLY A 135 -15.96 3.81 2.00
CA GLY A 135 -16.78 3.32 0.90
C GLY A 135 -18.29 3.38 1.14
N ARG A 136 -18.73 3.46 2.42
CA ARG A 136 -20.13 3.66 2.80
C ARG A 136 -20.61 5.10 2.61
N GLN A 137 -19.69 6.07 2.63
CA GLN A 137 -19.97 7.50 2.50
C GLN A 137 -19.79 7.98 1.04
N HIS A 138 -20.38 7.25 0.09
CA HIS A 138 -20.23 7.48 -1.35
C HIS A 138 -21.34 8.37 -1.97
N ARG A 139 -22.37 8.73 -1.18
CA ARG A 139 -23.43 9.66 -1.60
C ARG A 139 -23.97 10.42 -0.40
N ARG A 140 -24.51 11.61 -0.65
CA ARG A 140 -25.16 12.42 0.38
C ARG A 140 -26.68 12.18 0.41
N ALA A 141 -27.25 12.20 1.61
CA ALA A 141 -28.67 12.22 1.85
C ALA A 141 -29.00 13.38 2.83
N GLY A 142 -28.66 14.64 2.43
CA GLY A 142 -28.85 15.82 3.27
C GLY A 142 -27.54 16.57 3.55
N ARG A 143 -27.35 17.07 4.78
CA ARG A 143 -26.15 17.82 5.20
C ARG A 143 -25.12 16.89 5.80
N GLU A 144 -24.59 15.99 4.98
CA GLU A 144 -23.60 14.98 5.36
C GLU A 144 -22.29 15.22 4.65
N SER A 145 -21.21 14.72 5.22
CA SER A 145 -19.93 14.65 4.53
C SER A 145 -19.99 13.64 3.36
N LEU A 146 -19.06 13.75 2.42
CA LEU A 146 -18.89 12.82 1.30
C LEU A 146 -17.47 12.27 1.35
N ASP A 147 -17.18 11.51 2.40
CA ASP A 147 -15.82 11.15 2.79
C ASP A 147 -15.13 10.24 1.77
N CYS A 148 -15.89 9.36 1.11
CA CYS A 148 -15.35 8.53 0.03
C CYS A 148 -14.77 9.39 -1.13
N ALA A 149 -15.48 10.43 -1.55
CA ALA A 149 -14.98 11.31 -2.60
C ALA A 149 -13.82 12.18 -2.12
N GLN A 150 -13.90 12.67 -0.87
CA GLN A 150 -12.84 13.46 -0.27
C GLN A 150 -11.53 12.65 -0.19
N MET A 151 -11.62 11.41 0.27
CA MET A 151 -10.49 10.49 0.33
C MET A 151 -9.83 10.27 -1.04
N LEU A 152 -10.64 10.04 -2.06
CA LEU A 152 -10.13 9.86 -3.43
C LEU A 152 -9.44 11.11 -3.96
N HIS A 153 -9.98 12.30 -3.68
CA HIS A 153 -9.35 13.58 -4.03
C HIS A 153 -8.02 13.75 -3.30
N GLU A 154 -7.96 13.48 -1.99
CA GLU A 154 -6.70 13.55 -1.23
C GLU A 154 -5.63 12.64 -1.84
N LEU A 155 -5.96 11.40 -2.16
CA LEU A 155 -5.00 10.49 -2.79
C LEU A 155 -4.56 10.96 -4.18
N TYR A 156 -5.49 11.50 -4.98
CA TYR A 156 -5.18 12.05 -6.30
C TYR A 156 -4.24 13.26 -6.21
N ASP A 157 -4.48 14.17 -5.27
CA ASP A 157 -3.66 15.37 -5.09
C ASP A 157 -2.25 15.06 -4.53
N MET A 158 -2.09 13.88 -3.94
CA MET A 158 -0.79 13.41 -3.47
C MET A 158 0.09 12.79 -4.57
N GLY A 159 -0.43 12.63 -5.79
CA GLY A 159 0.24 12.03 -6.95
C GLY A 159 -0.13 10.58 -7.16
#